data_77a4ab1dbcfacb9e4676ad7767750013
#
_entry.id   77a4ab1dbcfacb9e4676ad7767750013
#
_cell.length_a   1.000
_cell.length_b   1.000
_cell.length_c   1.000
_cell.angle_alpha   90.00
_cell.angle_beta   90.00
_cell.angle_gamma   90.00
#
_symmetry.space_group_name_H-M   'P 1'
#
loop_
_entity.id
_entity.type
_entity.pdbx_description
1 polymer ?
#
loop_
_entity_poly.entity_id
_entity_poly.type
_entity_poly.pdbx_seq_one_letter_code
_entity_poly.pdbx_strand_id
1 'polypeptide(L)'
;MCGIVGIVSKSPVNQLLYDGLTVLQHRGQDAAGIVTAEGRTFHMHKNKGLVRDVFRTRDMRDLTGNMGIAHCRYPTAGSAASAAESQPFYVNSPFGVVLGHNGNLVNTAELQRELFQDDLRHVNTSSDSEVLLNVLAHELQIAARGMRLDPEAIFNAVAGVHRRAKGAYAIVAMIAGYGLLAFRDPNGIRPLIIGKHESEESGVEFMVASESVAIDVMGFQVMRDVAPGEAVLIDTSGNFFSRQCAQNPSLNPCIFEFVYLARPDSVIDGVSVYETRARMGVSLGEKIKREYPNIEIDVVIPIPDTSRPSAVEVAQVLGVKYREGFIKNRYIGRTFIMPGQDERKKSVRQKLNAMAVEFKGKNVLLVDDSIVRGTTSKEIVQMARDCGAKKVYFASAAPPVRFPNVYGIDMPTRTELIATDRNAAQIAEAIGADMVFYQELDALIDDIRACNPNIKNFDASCFDGKYIAGDVTPEYLAAIEESRKDGKTRGSEAAEGGADQGATSYQLDLGLSTINS
;
A
#
# COMPACT_ATOMS: atom_id res chain seq x y z
N MET A 1 -0.85 -2.50 -2.90
CA MET A 1 -0.19 -1.45 -2.08
C MET A 1 1.05 -2.06 -1.47
N CYS A 2 2.16 -1.33 -1.45
CA CYS A 2 3.42 -1.83 -0.93
C CYS A 2 3.72 -1.28 0.46
N GLY A 3 4.58 -1.95 1.23
CA GLY A 3 5.17 -1.44 2.45
C GLY A 3 6.64 -1.11 2.22
N ILE A 4 7.07 0.06 2.65
CA ILE A 4 8.46 0.53 2.54
C ILE A 4 8.99 0.94 3.91
N VAL A 5 10.27 0.70 4.13
CA VAL A 5 11.02 1.07 5.33
C VAL A 5 12.40 1.56 4.92
N GLY A 6 12.89 2.61 5.56
CA GLY A 6 14.28 3.07 5.46
C GLY A 6 14.81 3.38 6.86
N ILE A 7 16.05 3.00 7.17
CA ILE A 7 16.65 3.19 8.50
C ILE A 7 18.09 3.68 8.36
N VAL A 8 18.46 4.65 9.18
CA VAL A 8 19.85 5.07 9.43
C VAL A 8 20.09 4.96 10.93
N SER A 9 21.08 4.14 11.32
CA SER A 9 21.40 3.82 12.70
C SER A 9 22.93 3.87 12.94
N LYS A 10 23.35 3.71 14.16
CA LYS A 10 24.74 3.46 14.53
C LYS A 10 25.06 1.97 14.62
N SER A 11 24.03 1.15 14.74
CA SER A 11 24.10 -0.31 14.80
C SER A 11 23.66 -0.97 13.49
N PRO A 12 23.95 -2.25 13.25
CA PRO A 12 23.44 -2.98 12.09
C PRO A 12 21.91 -2.94 12.00
N VAL A 13 21.38 -2.62 10.79
CA VAL A 13 19.94 -2.37 10.60
C VAL A 13 19.15 -3.55 10.04
N ASN A 14 19.81 -4.65 9.68
CA ASN A 14 19.18 -5.80 9.02
C ASN A 14 17.97 -6.34 9.80
N GLN A 15 18.11 -6.52 11.13
CA GLN A 15 17.02 -7.04 11.97
C GLN A 15 15.86 -6.04 12.04
N LEU A 16 16.14 -4.75 12.25
CA LEU A 16 15.10 -3.70 12.30
C LEU A 16 14.34 -3.61 10.97
N LEU A 17 15.02 -3.76 9.83
CA LEU A 17 14.39 -3.78 8.50
C LEU A 17 13.48 -5.00 8.33
N TYR A 18 13.94 -6.19 8.75
CA TYR A 18 13.14 -7.42 8.71
C TYR A 18 11.89 -7.30 9.59
N ASP A 19 12.04 -6.82 10.82
CA ASP A 19 10.93 -6.68 11.77
C ASP A 19 9.95 -5.60 11.28
N GLY A 20 10.45 -4.46 10.78
CA GLY A 20 9.64 -3.40 10.18
C GLY A 20 8.81 -3.90 8.98
N LEU A 21 9.41 -4.71 8.08
CA LEU A 21 8.66 -5.35 6.99
C LEU A 21 7.63 -6.35 7.50
N THR A 22 7.96 -7.10 8.55
CA THR A 22 7.01 -8.06 9.15
C THR A 22 5.79 -7.34 9.71
N VAL A 23 5.97 -6.19 10.34
CA VAL A 23 4.87 -5.32 10.79
C VAL A 23 4.03 -4.82 9.62
N LEU A 24 4.68 -4.49 8.48
CA LEU A 24 4.02 -4.00 7.26
C LEU A 24 3.58 -5.11 6.29
N GLN A 25 3.66 -6.38 6.67
CA GLN A 25 3.35 -7.52 5.78
C GLN A 25 1.92 -7.49 5.21
N HIS A 26 0.98 -6.83 5.89
CA HIS A 26 -0.40 -6.64 5.42
C HIS A 26 -0.48 -5.80 4.15
N ARG A 27 0.53 -4.95 3.88
CA ARG A 27 0.60 -4.09 2.68
C ARG A 27 1.08 -4.84 1.45
N GLY A 28 1.89 -5.91 1.62
CA GLY A 28 2.38 -6.68 0.48
C GLY A 28 2.80 -8.10 0.88
N GLN A 29 2.47 -9.10 0.05
CA GLN A 29 2.65 -10.52 0.38
C GLN A 29 3.21 -11.37 -0.77
N ASP A 30 3.54 -10.78 -1.94
CA ASP A 30 4.03 -11.55 -3.08
C ASP A 30 5.54 -11.56 -3.23
N ALA A 31 6.22 -10.54 -2.75
CA ALA A 31 7.68 -10.45 -2.75
C ALA A 31 8.18 -9.56 -1.61
N ALA A 32 9.39 -9.79 -1.16
CA ALA A 32 10.08 -8.95 -0.18
C ALA A 32 11.54 -8.75 -0.57
N GLY A 33 12.12 -7.62 -0.19
CA GLY A 33 13.52 -7.32 -0.43
C GLY A 33 14.09 -6.36 0.61
N ILE A 34 15.34 -6.55 0.97
CA ILE A 34 16.12 -5.70 1.85
C ILE A 34 17.44 -5.36 1.15
N VAL A 35 17.84 -4.10 1.22
CA VAL A 35 19.17 -3.64 0.85
C VAL A 35 19.76 -2.88 2.02
N THR A 36 20.96 -3.26 2.42
CA THR A 36 21.76 -2.53 3.41
C THR A 36 22.98 -1.91 2.78
N ALA A 37 23.55 -0.91 3.43
CA ALA A 37 24.76 -0.22 2.97
C ALA A 37 25.83 -0.25 4.06
N GLU A 38 27.03 -0.70 3.67
CA GLU A 38 28.26 -0.59 4.45
C GLU A 38 29.25 0.29 3.68
N GLY A 39 29.38 1.55 4.13
CA GLY A 39 30.13 2.54 3.39
C GLY A 39 29.51 2.84 2.02
N ARG A 40 30.18 2.39 0.93
CA ARG A 40 29.70 2.54 -0.45
C ARG A 40 29.21 1.22 -1.07
N THR A 41 29.26 0.14 -0.33
CA THR A 41 28.85 -1.19 -0.79
C THR A 41 27.42 -1.47 -0.39
N PHE A 42 26.60 -1.93 -1.34
CA PHE A 42 25.25 -2.42 -1.09
C PHE A 42 25.23 -3.95 -0.96
N HIS A 43 24.53 -4.42 0.06
CA HIS A 43 24.20 -5.83 0.24
C HIS A 43 22.70 -6.00 0.02
N MET A 44 22.31 -6.85 -0.93
CA MET A 44 20.92 -6.99 -1.36
C MET A 44 20.47 -8.44 -1.31
N HIS A 45 19.31 -8.68 -0.70
CA HIS A 45 18.58 -9.93 -0.82
C HIS A 45 17.10 -9.64 -1.09
N LYS A 46 16.54 -10.26 -2.13
CA LYS A 46 15.12 -10.13 -2.48
C LYS A 46 14.61 -11.37 -3.19
N ASN A 47 13.36 -11.74 -2.94
CA ASN A 47 12.71 -12.86 -3.60
C ASN A 47 11.18 -12.77 -3.48
N LYS A 48 10.49 -13.69 -4.16
CA LYS A 48 9.05 -13.91 -4.00
C LYS A 48 8.75 -14.58 -2.67
N GLY A 49 7.63 -14.20 -2.06
CA GLY A 49 7.12 -14.77 -0.83
C GLY A 49 6.91 -13.76 0.28
N LEU A 50 6.46 -14.26 1.42
CA LEU A 50 6.35 -13.46 2.64
C LEU A 50 7.74 -13.15 3.19
N VAL A 51 7.87 -12.10 3.99
CA VAL A 51 9.14 -11.69 4.62
C VAL A 51 9.83 -12.87 5.30
N ARG A 52 9.11 -13.65 6.11
CA ARG A 52 9.64 -14.83 6.81
C ARG A 52 10.10 -15.96 5.88
N ASP A 53 9.57 -16.04 4.67
CA ASP A 53 9.89 -17.10 3.70
C ASP A 53 11.08 -16.69 2.83
N VAL A 54 11.25 -15.39 2.59
CA VAL A 54 12.34 -14.82 1.78
C VAL A 54 13.64 -14.74 2.56
N PHE A 55 13.60 -14.30 3.82
CA PHE A 55 14.81 -14.06 4.61
C PHE A 55 15.08 -15.21 5.59
N ARG A 56 16.14 -15.96 5.33
CA ARG A 56 16.67 -17.00 6.23
C ARG A 56 17.86 -16.45 7.01
N THR A 57 18.27 -17.14 8.07
CA THR A 57 19.40 -16.72 8.92
C THR A 57 20.68 -16.42 8.13
N ARG A 58 20.98 -17.21 7.10
CA ARG A 58 22.16 -16.98 6.24
C ARG A 58 22.04 -15.65 5.49
N ASP A 59 20.86 -15.38 4.90
CA ASP A 59 20.62 -14.20 4.08
C ASP A 59 20.69 -12.92 4.94
N MET A 60 20.21 -13.01 6.18
CA MET A 60 20.29 -11.91 7.16
C MET A 60 21.73 -11.61 7.61
N ARG A 61 22.64 -12.60 7.62
CA ARG A 61 24.06 -12.38 7.95
C ARG A 61 24.81 -11.63 6.87
N ASP A 62 24.40 -11.80 5.61
CA ASP A 62 25.02 -11.14 4.46
C ASP A 62 24.58 -9.68 4.31
N LEU A 63 23.50 -9.29 4.96
CA LEU A 63 22.96 -7.91 4.97
C LEU A 63 23.65 -7.09 6.06
N THR A 64 24.92 -6.75 5.85
CA THR A 64 25.72 -5.95 6.78
C THR A 64 25.51 -4.44 6.54
N GLY A 65 25.84 -3.63 7.56
CA GLY A 65 25.76 -2.17 7.47
C GLY A 65 24.75 -1.54 8.40
N ASN A 66 24.88 -0.23 8.55
CA ASN A 66 24.12 0.57 9.51
C ASN A 66 23.08 1.50 8.85
N MET A 67 22.88 1.36 7.56
CA MET A 67 21.85 2.03 6.78
C MET A 67 21.19 1.01 5.87
N GLY A 68 19.88 1.13 5.64
CA GLY A 68 19.20 0.21 4.74
C GLY A 68 17.79 0.63 4.37
N ILE A 69 17.29 0.02 3.28
CA ILE A 69 15.88 0.13 2.86
C ILE A 69 15.29 -1.26 2.67
N ALA A 70 13.99 -1.34 2.87
CA ALA A 70 13.27 -2.59 2.73
C ALA A 70 11.89 -2.37 2.08
N HIS A 71 11.41 -3.39 1.39
CA HIS A 71 10.18 -3.35 0.62
C HIS A 71 9.42 -4.67 0.70
N CYS A 72 8.11 -4.64 0.96
CA CYS A 72 7.20 -5.76 0.73
C CYS A 72 6.19 -5.38 -0.36
N ARG A 73 6.13 -6.23 -1.42
CA ARG A 73 5.40 -5.92 -2.64
C ARG A 73 3.97 -6.46 -2.61
N TYR A 74 3.06 -5.61 -3.10
CA TYR A 74 1.77 -6.01 -3.62
C TYR A 74 1.75 -5.69 -5.12
N PRO A 75 1.49 -6.67 -6.01
CA PRO A 75 1.59 -6.44 -7.45
C PRO A 75 0.50 -5.48 -7.91
N THR A 76 0.90 -4.32 -8.43
CA THR A 76 -0.01 -3.29 -8.98
C THR A 76 0.22 -3.07 -10.46
N ALA A 77 1.47 -3.07 -10.89
CA ALA A 77 1.92 -2.99 -12.27
C ALA A 77 2.99 -4.07 -12.52
N GLY A 78 3.13 -4.50 -13.77
CA GLY A 78 4.08 -5.53 -14.15
C GLY A 78 3.59 -6.96 -13.89
N SER A 79 4.49 -7.94 -14.02
CA SER A 79 4.17 -9.35 -13.86
C SER A 79 4.45 -9.84 -12.43
N ALA A 80 3.40 -10.25 -11.71
CA ALA A 80 3.55 -10.96 -10.43
C ALA A 80 4.36 -12.27 -10.57
N ALA A 81 4.51 -12.77 -11.80
CA ALA A 81 5.26 -13.99 -12.08
C ALA A 81 6.79 -13.80 -12.06
N SER A 82 7.31 -12.56 -12.23
CA SER A 82 8.74 -12.29 -12.33
C SER A 82 9.38 -11.91 -10.99
N ALA A 83 10.39 -12.67 -10.54
CA ALA A 83 11.23 -12.31 -9.40
C ALA A 83 12.08 -11.04 -9.68
N ALA A 84 12.36 -10.74 -10.96
CA ALA A 84 13.10 -9.55 -11.38
C ALA A 84 12.39 -8.24 -10.99
N GLU A 85 11.06 -8.27 -10.86
CA GLU A 85 10.25 -7.13 -10.43
C GLU A 85 10.13 -6.96 -8.91
N SER A 86 10.78 -7.82 -8.13
CA SER A 86 10.89 -7.61 -6.68
C SER A 86 11.73 -6.38 -6.38
N GLN A 87 11.29 -5.56 -5.44
CA GLN A 87 11.98 -4.37 -5.01
C GLN A 87 12.81 -4.63 -3.74
N PRO A 88 13.82 -3.80 -3.44
CA PRO A 88 14.28 -2.59 -4.13
C PRO A 88 14.93 -2.84 -5.48
N PHE A 89 14.84 -1.84 -6.38
CA PHE A 89 15.61 -1.80 -7.62
C PHE A 89 16.96 -1.10 -7.43
N TYR A 90 17.93 -1.41 -8.30
CA TYR A 90 19.26 -0.85 -8.27
C TYR A 90 19.71 -0.36 -9.65
N VAL A 91 20.39 0.78 -9.66
CA VAL A 91 21.13 1.30 -10.82
C VAL A 91 22.51 1.74 -10.39
N ASN A 92 23.56 1.38 -11.16
CA ASN A 92 24.94 1.66 -10.80
C ASN A 92 25.42 3.07 -11.22
N SER A 93 24.85 3.64 -12.27
CA SER A 93 25.33 4.92 -12.85
C SER A 93 24.32 6.05 -12.59
N PRO A 94 24.82 7.27 -12.22
CA PRO A 94 26.24 7.60 -11.98
C PRO A 94 26.71 7.35 -10.55
N PHE A 95 25.82 7.22 -9.55
CA PHE A 95 26.19 7.24 -8.13
C PHE A 95 25.91 5.93 -7.37
N GLY A 96 25.36 4.91 -8.03
CA GLY A 96 24.82 3.75 -7.34
C GLY A 96 23.61 4.13 -6.48
N VAL A 97 22.42 3.83 -6.98
CA VAL A 97 21.15 4.16 -6.30
C VAL A 97 20.31 2.91 -6.16
N VAL A 98 19.78 2.68 -4.96
CA VAL A 98 18.73 1.68 -4.72
C VAL A 98 17.45 2.40 -4.32
N LEU A 99 16.29 1.85 -4.73
CA LEU A 99 15.00 2.50 -4.53
C LEU A 99 13.89 1.48 -4.26
N GLY A 100 13.09 1.76 -3.23
CA GLY A 100 11.82 1.12 -2.94
C GLY A 100 10.67 2.11 -3.12
N HIS A 101 9.61 1.68 -3.81
CA HIS A 101 8.48 2.50 -4.22
C HIS A 101 7.14 1.92 -3.73
N ASN A 102 6.33 2.75 -3.11
CA ASN A 102 4.92 2.48 -2.84
C ASN A 102 4.07 3.48 -3.63
N GLY A 103 3.35 3.01 -4.62
CA GLY A 103 2.51 3.84 -5.47
C GLY A 103 2.31 3.27 -6.87
N ASN A 104 2.02 4.13 -7.83
CA ASN A 104 1.98 3.84 -9.25
C ASN A 104 2.04 5.12 -10.08
N LEU A 105 2.84 5.10 -11.15
CA LEU A 105 2.93 6.18 -12.12
C LEU A 105 1.90 6.01 -13.23
N VAL A 106 1.27 7.10 -13.62
CA VAL A 106 0.29 7.10 -14.73
C VAL A 106 0.91 7.42 -16.09
N ASN A 107 2.13 7.96 -16.12
CA ASN A 107 2.84 8.29 -17.35
C ASN A 107 4.09 7.42 -17.62
N THR A 108 4.09 6.17 -17.12
CA THR A 108 5.23 5.25 -17.23
C THR A 108 5.71 5.07 -18.65
N ALA A 109 4.80 4.90 -19.63
CA ALA A 109 5.16 4.71 -21.05
C ALA A 109 5.81 5.96 -21.68
N GLU A 110 5.41 7.16 -21.27
CA GLU A 110 6.02 8.42 -21.66
C GLU A 110 7.46 8.50 -21.13
N LEU A 111 7.62 8.27 -19.81
CA LEU A 111 8.92 8.29 -19.17
C LEU A 111 9.89 7.24 -19.72
N GLN A 112 9.42 6.04 -20.06
CA GLN A 112 10.26 5.01 -20.68
C GLN A 112 10.80 5.47 -22.05
N ARG A 113 10.00 6.16 -22.85
CA ARG A 113 10.45 6.71 -24.14
C ARG A 113 11.49 7.81 -23.95
N GLU A 114 11.26 8.75 -23.01
CA GLU A 114 12.22 9.78 -22.67
C GLU A 114 13.54 9.19 -22.18
N LEU A 115 13.49 8.25 -21.24
CA LEU A 115 14.68 7.55 -20.71
C LEU A 115 15.49 6.90 -21.84
N PHE A 116 14.83 6.25 -22.80
CA PHE A 116 15.51 5.59 -23.89
C PHE A 116 16.07 6.57 -24.94
N GLN A 117 15.27 7.56 -25.35
CA GLN A 117 15.61 8.46 -26.46
C GLN A 117 16.51 9.62 -26.04
N ASP A 118 16.20 10.24 -24.89
CA ASP A 118 16.82 11.47 -24.46
C ASP A 118 17.88 11.24 -23.36
N ASP A 119 17.55 10.39 -22.37
CA ASP A 119 18.41 10.13 -21.22
C ASP A 119 19.41 8.99 -21.48
N LEU A 120 19.27 8.25 -22.58
CA LEU A 120 20.10 7.11 -23.00
C LEU A 120 20.19 6.01 -21.92
N ARG A 121 19.06 5.73 -21.27
CA ARG A 121 18.95 4.72 -20.23
C ARG A 121 18.05 3.57 -20.65
N HIS A 122 18.48 2.35 -20.37
CA HIS A 122 17.70 1.13 -20.63
C HIS A 122 17.01 0.67 -19.34
N VAL A 123 15.75 0.23 -19.49
CA VAL A 123 14.92 -0.35 -18.44
C VAL A 123 14.70 -1.83 -18.74
N ASN A 124 14.92 -2.72 -17.78
CA ASN A 124 14.90 -4.17 -17.99
C ASN A 124 13.52 -4.80 -17.71
N THR A 125 12.67 -4.13 -16.95
CA THR A 125 11.36 -4.65 -16.53
C THR A 125 10.22 -3.72 -16.98
N SER A 126 9.00 -4.18 -16.82
CA SER A 126 7.79 -3.36 -17.06
C SER A 126 7.37 -2.54 -15.81
N SER A 127 8.19 -2.58 -14.75
CA SER A 127 7.87 -1.90 -13.49
C SER A 127 8.08 -0.39 -13.60
N ASP A 128 7.05 0.36 -13.22
CA ASP A 128 7.11 1.81 -13.05
C ASP A 128 8.17 2.25 -12.03
N SER A 129 8.47 1.40 -11.05
CA SER A 129 9.49 1.65 -10.03
C SER A 129 10.91 1.65 -10.59
N GLU A 130 11.22 0.79 -11.57
CA GLU A 130 12.51 0.83 -12.29
C GLU A 130 12.61 2.07 -13.16
N VAL A 131 11.52 2.48 -13.79
CA VAL A 131 11.43 3.73 -14.55
C VAL A 131 11.71 4.92 -13.64
N LEU A 132 11.04 4.99 -12.49
CA LEU A 132 11.23 6.08 -11.52
C LEU A 132 12.66 6.15 -10.97
N LEU A 133 13.28 4.99 -10.69
CA LEU A 133 14.68 4.91 -10.29
C LEU A 133 15.61 5.50 -11.36
N ASN A 134 15.37 5.18 -12.64
CA ASN A 134 16.20 5.69 -13.73
C ASN A 134 15.98 7.19 -13.98
N VAL A 135 14.76 7.70 -13.80
CA VAL A 135 14.49 9.14 -13.80
C VAL A 135 15.26 9.83 -12.67
N LEU A 136 15.20 9.31 -11.44
CA LEU A 136 15.97 9.86 -10.32
C LEU A 136 17.48 9.84 -10.59
N ALA A 137 18.02 8.74 -11.13
CA ALA A 137 19.44 8.62 -11.44
C ALA A 137 19.88 9.63 -12.53
N HIS A 138 19.02 9.89 -13.52
CA HIS A 138 19.28 10.91 -14.54
C HIS A 138 19.26 12.33 -13.94
N GLU A 139 18.26 12.64 -13.14
CA GLU A 139 18.16 13.95 -12.47
C GLU A 139 19.33 14.20 -11.49
N LEU A 140 19.79 13.16 -10.80
CA LEU A 140 21.02 13.25 -9.99
C LEU A 140 22.26 13.55 -10.85
N GLN A 141 22.34 12.97 -12.05
CA GLN A 141 23.42 13.24 -13.00
C GLN A 141 23.44 14.70 -13.47
N ILE A 142 22.26 15.26 -13.77
CA ILE A 142 22.11 16.66 -14.17
C ILE A 142 22.44 17.62 -13.02
N ALA A 143 21.96 17.30 -11.82
CA ALA A 143 22.14 18.17 -10.65
C ALA A 143 23.57 18.14 -10.10
N ALA A 144 24.33 17.09 -10.39
CA ALA A 144 25.67 16.89 -9.84
C ALA A 144 26.69 17.88 -10.39
N ARG A 145 27.63 18.28 -9.55
CA ARG A 145 28.82 19.03 -9.96
C ARG A 145 29.99 18.06 -10.15
N GLY A 146 30.14 17.54 -11.36
CA GLY A 146 31.03 16.41 -11.64
C GLY A 146 30.54 15.14 -10.95
N MET A 147 31.41 14.43 -10.23
CA MET A 147 31.08 13.21 -9.46
C MET A 147 30.78 13.51 -7.98
N ARG A 148 30.30 14.71 -7.66
CA ARG A 148 29.99 15.13 -6.28
C ARG A 148 28.53 15.55 -6.18
N LEU A 149 27.87 15.06 -5.12
CA LEU A 149 26.55 15.49 -4.69
C LEU A 149 26.67 16.19 -3.34
N ASP A 150 25.91 17.23 -3.18
CA ASP A 150 25.59 17.82 -1.89
C ASP A 150 24.07 17.70 -1.64
N PRO A 151 23.57 17.99 -0.44
CA PRO A 151 22.14 17.95 -0.17
C PRO A 151 21.31 18.79 -1.14
N GLU A 152 21.82 19.94 -1.57
CA GLU A 152 21.15 20.84 -2.51
C GLU A 152 20.98 20.18 -3.90
N ALA A 153 22.03 19.55 -4.42
CA ALA A 153 21.97 18.81 -5.68
C ALA A 153 20.98 17.64 -5.62
N ILE A 154 20.95 16.90 -4.50
CA ILE A 154 20.00 15.80 -4.31
C ILE A 154 18.55 16.31 -4.31
N PHE A 155 18.28 17.40 -3.61
CA PHE A 155 16.94 18.01 -3.60
C PHE A 155 16.55 18.59 -4.96
N ASN A 156 17.48 19.14 -5.73
CA ASN A 156 17.24 19.59 -7.10
C ASN A 156 16.89 18.41 -8.03
N ALA A 157 17.53 17.26 -7.84
CA ALA A 157 17.18 16.04 -8.56
C ALA A 157 15.75 15.57 -8.23
N VAL A 158 15.34 15.58 -6.95
CA VAL A 158 13.96 15.26 -6.58
C VAL A 158 12.97 16.26 -7.18
N ALA A 159 13.29 17.55 -7.22
CA ALA A 159 12.46 18.54 -7.92
C ALA A 159 12.34 18.22 -9.42
N GLY A 160 13.38 17.68 -10.05
CA GLY A 160 13.34 17.15 -11.42
C GLY A 160 12.39 15.96 -11.55
N VAL A 161 12.47 15.01 -10.63
CA VAL A 161 11.53 13.87 -10.59
C VAL A 161 10.08 14.36 -10.49
N HIS A 162 9.77 15.31 -9.61
CA HIS A 162 8.40 15.84 -9.45
C HIS A 162 7.87 16.56 -10.70
N ARG A 163 8.75 17.12 -11.54
CA ARG A 163 8.32 17.72 -12.82
C ARG A 163 7.98 16.67 -13.88
N ARG A 164 8.65 15.52 -13.87
CA ARG A 164 8.51 14.47 -14.88
C ARG A 164 7.49 13.40 -14.50
N ALA A 165 7.57 12.87 -13.27
CA ALA A 165 6.73 11.77 -12.81
C ALA A 165 5.31 12.24 -12.46
N LYS A 166 4.30 11.61 -13.06
CA LYS A 166 2.88 11.85 -12.78
C LYS A 166 2.28 10.60 -12.14
N GLY A 167 1.51 10.78 -11.07
CA GLY A 167 0.89 9.67 -10.33
C GLY A 167 1.09 9.81 -8.83
N ALA A 168 1.07 8.69 -8.13
CA ALA A 168 1.28 8.64 -6.68
C ALA A 168 2.52 7.83 -6.35
N TYR A 169 3.36 8.38 -5.48
CA TYR A 169 4.58 7.70 -5.04
C TYR A 169 5.07 8.16 -3.67
N ALA A 170 5.37 7.18 -2.83
CA ALA A 170 6.20 7.34 -1.64
C ALA A 170 7.47 6.52 -1.85
N ILE A 171 8.63 7.13 -1.64
CA ILE A 171 9.92 6.57 -2.01
C ILE A 171 10.84 6.52 -0.80
N VAL A 172 11.55 5.40 -0.67
CA VAL A 172 12.77 5.29 0.11
C VAL A 172 13.89 4.85 -0.82
N ALA A 173 15.01 5.56 -0.79
CA ALA A 173 16.17 5.30 -1.64
C ALA A 173 17.47 5.46 -0.86
N MET A 174 18.53 4.80 -1.28
CA MET A 174 19.89 5.07 -0.78
C MET A 174 20.78 5.44 -1.95
N ILE A 175 21.62 6.45 -1.75
CA ILE A 175 22.66 6.86 -2.68
C ILE A 175 24.00 6.49 -2.06
N ALA A 176 24.78 5.66 -2.75
CA ALA A 176 26.02 5.07 -2.24
C ALA A 176 27.03 6.12 -1.77
N GLY A 177 27.35 6.11 -0.47
CA GLY A 177 28.25 7.06 0.17
C GLY A 177 27.66 8.43 0.49
N TYR A 178 26.35 8.67 0.20
CA TYR A 178 25.71 9.95 0.50
C TYR A 178 24.62 9.83 1.58
N GLY A 179 23.75 8.82 1.55
CA GLY A 179 22.76 8.67 2.59
C GLY A 179 21.45 8.03 2.14
N LEU A 180 20.47 8.08 3.06
CA LEU A 180 19.09 7.68 2.86
C LEU A 180 18.28 8.89 2.39
N LEU A 181 17.63 8.75 1.25
CA LEU A 181 16.72 9.73 0.67
C LEU A 181 15.29 9.19 0.76
N ALA A 182 14.37 10.01 1.24
CA ALA A 182 12.94 9.71 1.22
C ALA A 182 12.16 10.90 0.66
N PHE A 183 11.15 10.64 -0.18
CA PHE A 183 10.30 11.70 -0.71
C PHE A 183 8.92 11.21 -1.07
N ARG A 184 7.97 12.14 -1.07
CA ARG A 184 6.53 11.88 -1.29
C ARG A 184 6.03 12.65 -2.50
N ASP A 185 5.09 12.11 -3.23
CA ASP A 185 4.48 12.76 -4.40
C ASP A 185 3.90 14.14 -4.07
N PRO A 186 3.76 15.06 -5.06
CA PRO A 186 3.27 16.42 -4.84
C PRO A 186 1.85 16.53 -4.28
N ASN A 187 1.06 15.47 -4.41
CA ASN A 187 -0.30 15.41 -3.86
C ASN A 187 -0.37 14.67 -2.51
N GLY A 188 0.71 14.04 -2.06
CA GLY A 188 0.74 13.29 -0.82
C GLY A 188 -0.25 12.11 -0.80
N ILE A 189 -0.47 11.45 -1.94
CA ILE A 189 -1.46 10.38 -2.05
C ILE A 189 -1.04 9.17 -1.23
N ARG A 190 0.26 8.77 -1.33
CA ARG A 190 0.79 7.65 -0.55
C ARG A 190 1.41 8.12 0.75
N PRO A 191 1.17 7.41 1.87
CA PRO A 191 1.72 7.79 3.17
C PRO A 191 3.23 7.54 3.25
N LEU A 192 3.91 8.43 3.98
CA LEU A 192 5.33 8.31 4.32
C LEU A 192 5.59 9.08 5.62
N ILE A 193 6.12 8.40 6.63
CA ILE A 193 6.22 8.90 8.00
C ILE A 193 7.66 8.80 8.47
N ILE A 194 8.13 9.79 9.23
CA ILE A 194 9.48 9.86 9.79
C ILE A 194 9.41 9.61 11.29
N GLY A 195 10.28 8.75 11.77
CA GLY A 195 10.54 8.51 13.19
C GLY A 195 11.99 8.81 13.56
N LYS A 196 12.18 9.09 14.83
CA LYS A 196 13.47 9.36 15.46
C LYS A 196 13.61 8.50 16.70
N HIS A 197 14.79 7.95 16.92
CA HIS A 197 15.21 7.38 18.19
C HIS A 197 16.45 8.11 18.68
N GLU A 198 16.53 8.38 19.97
CA GLU A 198 17.66 9.08 20.57
C GLU A 198 18.04 8.38 21.88
N SER A 199 19.30 7.98 22.00
CA SER A 199 19.85 7.40 23.20
C SER A 199 21.27 7.92 23.45
N GLU A 200 21.74 7.82 24.70
CA GLU A 200 23.12 8.20 25.05
C GLU A 200 24.15 7.31 24.35
N GLU A 201 23.82 6.05 24.08
CA GLU A 201 24.72 5.07 23.47
C GLU A 201 24.79 5.20 21.94
N SER A 202 23.63 5.27 21.25
CA SER A 202 23.55 5.28 19.78
C SER A 202 23.48 6.69 19.19
N GLY A 203 23.24 7.73 20.03
CA GLY A 203 22.95 9.07 19.52
C GLY A 203 21.61 9.15 18.83
N VAL A 204 21.53 9.87 17.72
CA VAL A 204 20.29 10.04 16.95
C VAL A 204 20.24 9.06 15.78
N GLU A 205 19.14 8.33 15.68
CA GLU A 205 18.81 7.37 14.63
C GLU A 205 17.48 7.75 13.98
N PHE A 206 17.32 7.44 12.71
CA PHE A 206 16.11 7.79 11.96
C PHE A 206 15.52 6.58 11.24
N MET A 207 14.20 6.55 11.22
CA MET A 207 13.41 5.59 10.46
C MET A 207 12.39 6.32 9.60
N VAL A 208 12.17 5.82 8.39
CA VAL A 208 11.09 6.26 7.49
C VAL A 208 10.26 5.03 7.12
N ALA A 209 8.95 5.13 7.20
CA ALA A 209 8.07 3.99 6.93
C ALA A 209 6.73 4.42 6.30
N SER A 210 6.05 3.46 5.67
CA SER A 210 4.70 3.66 5.12
C SER A 210 3.64 3.93 6.18
N GLU A 211 3.82 3.42 7.41
CA GLU A 211 2.85 3.57 8.50
C GLU A 211 3.56 3.82 9.84
N SER A 212 2.93 4.60 10.71
CA SER A 212 3.46 4.94 12.05
C SER A 212 3.67 3.70 12.91
N VAL A 213 2.83 2.68 12.76
CA VAL A 213 2.94 1.43 13.53
C VAL A 213 4.28 0.73 13.37
N ALA A 214 4.93 0.85 12.19
CA ALA A 214 6.27 0.29 12.00
C ALA A 214 7.31 1.06 12.81
N ILE A 215 7.16 2.37 12.92
CA ILE A 215 8.02 3.26 13.72
C ILE A 215 7.86 2.95 15.21
N ASP A 216 6.60 2.88 15.68
CA ASP A 216 6.28 2.63 17.08
C ASP A 216 6.78 1.26 17.57
N VAL A 217 6.52 0.19 16.79
CA VAL A 217 6.92 -1.18 17.16
C VAL A 217 8.45 -1.35 17.19
N MET A 218 9.18 -0.59 16.34
CA MET A 218 10.66 -0.60 16.33
C MET A 218 11.28 0.30 17.42
N GLY A 219 10.48 0.93 18.29
CA GLY A 219 10.95 1.76 19.39
C GLY A 219 11.37 3.18 18.99
N PHE A 220 11.01 3.62 17.80
CA PHE A 220 11.19 5.00 17.37
C PHE A 220 9.98 5.84 17.76
N GLN A 221 10.19 7.13 17.97
CA GLN A 221 9.13 8.12 18.16
C GLN A 221 8.76 8.75 16.81
N VAL A 222 7.47 8.77 16.50
CA VAL A 222 6.99 9.47 15.30
C VAL A 222 7.32 10.96 15.41
N MET A 223 8.04 11.49 14.44
CA MET A 223 8.31 12.93 14.32
C MET A 223 7.18 13.64 13.60
N ARG A 224 6.89 13.20 12.38
CA ARG A 224 5.86 13.76 11.51
C ARG A 224 5.72 12.95 10.21
N ASP A 225 4.68 13.20 9.48
CA ASP A 225 4.56 12.77 8.09
C ASP A 225 5.52 13.56 7.19
N VAL A 226 5.98 12.96 6.08
CA VAL A 226 6.63 13.68 4.98
C VAL A 226 5.56 14.46 4.25
N ALA A 227 5.75 15.77 4.10
CA ALA A 227 4.77 16.62 3.45
C ALA A 227 4.66 16.30 1.93
N PRO A 228 3.53 16.62 1.29
CA PRO A 228 3.39 16.49 -0.16
C PRO A 228 4.53 17.20 -0.90
N GLY A 229 5.22 16.50 -1.79
CA GLY A 229 6.34 17.05 -2.57
C GLY A 229 7.64 17.32 -1.80
N GLU A 230 7.68 16.98 -0.51
CA GLU A 230 8.87 17.11 0.31
C GLU A 230 9.84 15.96 0.07
N ALA A 231 11.13 16.27 0.14
CA ALA A 231 12.22 15.30 0.25
C ALA A 231 12.96 15.46 1.57
N VAL A 232 13.38 14.32 2.13
CA VAL A 232 14.18 14.19 3.34
C VAL A 232 15.45 13.42 2.99
N LEU A 233 16.59 13.92 3.42
CA LEU A 233 17.89 13.27 3.31
C LEU A 233 18.48 13.09 4.70
N ILE A 234 18.90 11.87 5.02
CA ILE A 234 19.71 11.56 6.20
C ILE A 234 21.06 11.10 5.67
N ASP A 235 22.09 11.90 5.88
CA ASP A 235 23.42 11.60 5.36
C ASP A 235 24.12 10.47 6.14
N THR A 236 25.27 10.04 5.65
CA THR A 236 26.08 8.97 6.29
C THR A 236 26.62 9.35 7.67
N SER A 237 26.58 10.63 8.04
CA SER A 237 26.95 11.12 9.38
C SER A 237 25.75 11.17 10.33
N GLY A 238 24.52 10.93 9.84
CA GLY A 238 23.27 11.02 10.60
C GLY A 238 22.69 12.45 10.65
N ASN A 239 23.14 13.37 9.81
CA ASN A 239 22.55 14.69 9.72
C ASN A 239 21.23 14.61 8.94
N PHE A 240 20.21 15.28 9.46
CA PHE A 240 18.87 15.34 8.88
C PHE A 240 18.67 16.64 8.09
N PHE A 241 18.31 16.51 6.83
CA PHE A 241 17.97 17.63 5.95
C PHE A 241 16.58 17.39 5.36
N SER A 242 15.81 18.46 5.17
CA SER A 242 14.54 18.39 4.43
C SER A 242 14.32 19.62 3.58
N ARG A 243 13.62 19.45 2.45
CA ARG A 243 13.25 20.53 1.55
C ARG A 243 11.96 20.24 0.81
N GLN A 244 11.12 21.28 0.64
CA GLN A 244 10.02 21.24 -0.30
C GLN A 244 10.56 21.27 -1.73
N CYS A 245 10.32 20.22 -2.51
CA CYS A 245 10.84 20.05 -3.87
C CYS A 245 9.78 20.24 -4.96
N ALA A 246 8.48 20.19 -4.61
CA ALA A 246 7.40 20.44 -5.56
C ALA A 246 7.01 21.92 -5.60
N GLN A 247 6.56 22.40 -6.78
CA GLN A 247 6.15 23.80 -6.95
C GLN A 247 4.78 24.10 -6.34
N ASN A 248 3.81 23.19 -6.48
CA ASN A 248 2.42 23.37 -6.02
C ASN A 248 1.97 22.14 -5.21
N PRO A 249 2.52 21.90 -4.02
CA PRO A 249 2.15 20.76 -3.21
C PRO A 249 0.72 20.91 -2.65
N SER A 250 -0.01 19.81 -2.60
CA SER A 250 -1.36 19.75 -2.05
C SER A 250 -1.58 18.42 -1.33
N LEU A 251 -2.12 18.46 -0.12
CA LEU A 251 -2.38 17.23 0.64
C LEU A 251 -3.72 16.62 0.22
N ASN A 252 -3.66 15.50 -0.49
CA ASN A 252 -4.79 14.72 -0.95
C ASN A 252 -4.56 13.22 -0.64
N PRO A 253 -4.55 12.81 0.63
CA PRO A 253 -4.23 11.43 0.98
C PRO A 253 -5.27 10.48 0.40
N CYS A 254 -4.84 9.27 0.06
CA CYS A 254 -5.75 8.23 -0.42
C CYS A 254 -6.76 7.88 0.66
N ILE A 255 -8.03 8.11 0.42
CA ILE A 255 -9.10 7.85 1.37
C ILE A 255 -9.20 6.36 1.75
N PHE A 256 -8.81 5.46 0.84
CA PHE A 256 -8.86 4.02 1.04
C PHE A 256 -7.82 3.50 2.05
N GLU A 257 -6.81 4.29 2.38
CA GLU A 257 -5.91 4.00 3.51
C GLU A 257 -6.68 3.94 4.82
N PHE A 258 -7.58 4.88 5.06
CA PHE A 258 -8.40 4.95 6.28
C PHE A 258 -9.50 3.89 6.28
N VAL A 259 -10.06 3.57 5.13
CA VAL A 259 -11.13 2.55 5.00
C VAL A 259 -10.58 1.14 5.26
N TYR A 260 -9.49 0.76 4.58
CA TYR A 260 -9.06 -0.64 4.53
C TYR A 260 -7.57 -0.87 4.67
N LEU A 261 -6.71 -0.08 3.96
CA LEU A 261 -5.34 -0.48 3.68
C LEU A 261 -4.42 -0.39 4.90
N ALA A 262 -4.49 0.72 5.65
CA ALA A 262 -3.66 0.92 6.83
C ALA A 262 -4.14 0.08 8.01
N ARG A 263 -3.23 -0.25 8.90
CA ARG A 263 -3.58 -0.89 10.17
C ARG A 263 -4.37 0.08 11.05
N PRO A 264 -5.32 -0.42 11.87
CA PRO A 264 -6.12 0.45 12.72
C PRO A 264 -5.29 1.21 13.77
N ASP A 265 -4.17 0.65 14.19
CA ASP A 265 -3.24 1.25 15.15
C ASP A 265 -2.25 2.25 14.51
N SER A 266 -2.41 2.58 13.22
CA SER A 266 -1.61 3.59 12.53
C SER A 266 -2.25 4.98 12.61
N VAL A 267 -1.37 6.01 12.61
CA VAL A 267 -1.71 7.42 12.41
C VAL A 267 -1.06 7.87 11.12
N ILE A 268 -1.83 8.45 10.20
CA ILE A 268 -1.39 8.91 8.88
C ILE A 268 -1.88 10.34 8.68
N ASP A 269 -1.00 11.26 8.31
CA ASP A 269 -1.31 12.68 8.13
C ASP A 269 -2.06 13.28 9.36
N GLY A 270 -1.67 12.85 10.56
CA GLY A 270 -2.28 13.26 11.82
C GLY A 270 -3.68 12.69 12.07
N VAL A 271 -4.12 11.69 11.29
CA VAL A 271 -5.43 11.03 11.42
C VAL A 271 -5.25 9.62 11.98
N SER A 272 -5.91 9.31 13.08
CA SER A 272 -6.02 7.95 13.63
C SER A 272 -6.93 7.09 12.74
N VAL A 273 -6.39 6.02 12.19
CA VAL A 273 -7.15 5.07 11.36
C VAL A 273 -8.26 4.40 12.19
N TYR A 274 -7.98 4.06 13.46
CA TYR A 274 -8.97 3.47 14.35
C TYR A 274 -10.15 4.40 14.61
N GLU A 275 -9.87 5.67 14.99
CA GLU A 275 -10.92 6.66 15.27
C GLU A 275 -11.77 6.94 14.02
N THR A 276 -11.13 7.04 12.85
CA THR A 276 -11.86 7.18 11.58
C THR A 276 -12.84 6.03 11.35
N ARG A 277 -12.39 4.79 11.53
CA ARG A 277 -13.28 3.62 11.33
C ARG A 277 -14.39 3.55 12.37
N ALA A 278 -14.17 3.99 13.58
CA ALA A 278 -15.21 4.13 14.58
C ALA A 278 -16.25 5.18 14.12
N ARG A 279 -15.82 6.37 13.70
CA ARG A 279 -16.71 7.43 13.19
C ARG A 279 -17.52 6.98 11.97
N MET A 280 -16.89 6.29 11.02
CA MET A 280 -17.58 5.66 9.88
C MET A 280 -18.71 4.73 10.33
N GLY A 281 -18.52 4.02 11.44
CA GLY A 281 -19.55 3.18 12.04
C GLY A 281 -20.71 4.00 12.61
N VAL A 282 -20.43 5.10 13.29
CA VAL A 282 -21.45 6.00 13.83
C VAL A 282 -22.31 6.58 12.70
N SER A 283 -21.69 7.22 11.70
CA SER A 283 -22.41 7.86 10.60
C SER A 283 -23.19 6.86 9.74
N LEU A 284 -22.67 5.64 9.53
CA LEU A 284 -23.39 4.55 8.85
C LEU A 284 -24.60 4.08 9.69
N GLY A 285 -24.44 3.91 11.00
CA GLY A 285 -25.52 3.55 11.91
C GLY A 285 -26.64 4.60 11.95
N GLU A 286 -26.29 5.86 12.00
CA GLU A 286 -27.23 7.00 11.96
C GLU A 286 -27.98 7.05 10.64
N LYS A 287 -27.31 6.81 9.51
CA LYS A 287 -27.94 6.69 8.20
C LYS A 287 -28.96 5.57 8.16
N ILE A 288 -28.61 4.37 8.59
CA ILE A 288 -29.52 3.22 8.62
C ILE A 288 -30.74 3.53 9.48
N LYS A 289 -30.55 4.11 10.67
CA LYS A 289 -31.63 4.48 11.58
C LYS A 289 -32.56 5.54 10.99
N ARG A 290 -32.01 6.54 10.28
CA ARG A 290 -32.75 7.62 9.64
C ARG A 290 -33.58 7.13 8.44
N GLU A 291 -32.95 6.32 7.57
CA GLU A 291 -33.59 5.91 6.31
C GLU A 291 -34.50 4.68 6.47
N TYR A 292 -34.25 3.85 7.47
CA TYR A 292 -34.98 2.60 7.72
C TYR A 292 -35.42 2.46 9.19
N PRO A 293 -36.24 3.39 9.72
CA PRO A 293 -36.59 3.46 11.16
C PRO A 293 -37.31 2.21 11.67
N ASN A 294 -37.94 1.43 10.79
CA ASN A 294 -38.71 0.23 11.15
C ASN A 294 -37.97 -1.08 10.80
N ILE A 295 -36.67 -1.02 10.47
CA ILE A 295 -35.91 -2.24 10.16
C ILE A 295 -35.69 -3.07 11.42
N GLU A 296 -36.01 -4.35 11.34
CA GLU A 296 -35.77 -5.28 12.44
C GLU A 296 -34.38 -5.91 12.28
N ILE A 297 -33.46 -5.57 13.19
CA ILE A 297 -32.14 -6.15 13.29
C ILE A 297 -31.95 -6.71 14.70
N ASP A 298 -31.64 -8.01 14.82
CA ASP A 298 -31.43 -8.66 16.11
C ASP A 298 -29.96 -8.57 16.56
N VAL A 299 -29.03 -8.51 15.59
CA VAL A 299 -27.60 -8.56 15.85
C VAL A 299 -26.79 -7.93 14.73
N VAL A 300 -25.72 -7.23 15.09
CA VAL A 300 -24.66 -6.74 14.18
C VAL A 300 -23.46 -7.68 14.29
N ILE A 301 -22.95 -8.13 13.15
CA ILE A 301 -21.82 -9.05 13.04
C ILE A 301 -20.78 -8.47 12.09
N PRO A 302 -19.52 -8.25 12.52
CA PRO A 302 -18.45 -7.78 11.66
C PRO A 302 -17.93 -8.88 10.73
N ILE A 303 -17.45 -8.48 9.56
CA ILE A 303 -16.56 -9.31 8.75
C ILE A 303 -15.12 -9.07 9.24
N PRO A 304 -14.45 -10.08 9.85
CA PRO A 304 -13.16 -9.84 10.45
C PRO A 304 -12.05 -9.63 9.40
N ASP A 305 -11.05 -8.77 9.67
CA ASP A 305 -10.79 -8.09 10.95
C ASP A 305 -11.05 -6.56 10.86
N THR A 306 -11.05 -5.96 9.66
CA THR A 306 -11.02 -4.50 9.41
C THR A 306 -12.29 -3.78 9.78
N SER A 307 -13.44 -4.45 9.67
CA SER A 307 -14.76 -3.84 9.94
C SER A 307 -15.16 -3.80 11.43
N ARG A 308 -14.40 -4.43 12.32
CA ARG A 308 -14.75 -4.49 13.75
C ARG A 308 -15.01 -3.13 14.40
N PRO A 309 -14.15 -2.11 14.25
CA PRO A 309 -14.40 -0.81 14.84
C PRO A 309 -15.72 -0.21 14.37
N SER A 310 -15.98 -0.24 13.07
CA SER A 310 -17.24 0.28 12.51
C SER A 310 -18.47 -0.50 12.97
N ALA A 311 -18.38 -1.82 13.04
CA ALA A 311 -19.50 -2.68 13.43
C ALA A 311 -19.91 -2.49 14.91
N VAL A 312 -18.95 -2.24 15.80
CA VAL A 312 -19.22 -1.90 17.21
C VAL A 312 -20.08 -0.65 17.30
N GLU A 313 -19.69 0.40 16.60
CA GLU A 313 -20.38 1.68 16.63
C GLU A 313 -21.77 1.61 15.94
N VAL A 314 -21.86 0.88 14.80
CA VAL A 314 -23.16 0.60 14.17
C VAL A 314 -24.12 -0.05 15.17
N ALA A 315 -23.65 -1.06 15.89
CA ALA A 315 -24.47 -1.77 16.88
C ALA A 315 -24.93 -0.83 18.02
N GLN A 316 -24.03 0.02 18.50
CA GLN A 316 -24.33 0.99 19.54
C GLN A 316 -25.37 2.01 19.09
N VAL A 317 -25.22 2.60 17.91
CA VAL A 317 -26.17 3.59 17.35
C VAL A 317 -27.55 3.00 17.11
N LEU A 318 -27.60 1.76 16.63
CA LEU A 318 -28.88 1.04 16.39
C LEU A 318 -29.50 0.50 17.68
N GLY A 319 -28.75 0.45 18.80
CA GLY A 319 -29.23 -0.11 20.07
C GLY A 319 -29.39 -1.63 20.04
N VAL A 320 -28.64 -2.34 19.20
CA VAL A 320 -28.70 -3.80 19.05
C VAL A 320 -27.40 -4.47 19.51
N LYS A 321 -27.43 -5.79 19.65
CA LYS A 321 -26.26 -6.54 20.11
C LYS A 321 -25.16 -6.60 19.04
N TYR A 322 -23.92 -6.36 19.44
CA TYR A 322 -22.72 -6.74 18.68
C TYR A 322 -22.33 -8.18 19.02
N ARG A 323 -22.02 -9.01 18.04
CA ARG A 323 -21.55 -10.39 18.21
C ARG A 323 -20.50 -10.76 17.16
N GLU A 324 -19.48 -11.51 17.56
CA GLU A 324 -18.54 -12.15 16.64
C GLU A 324 -19.22 -13.41 16.05
N GLY A 325 -19.80 -13.30 14.87
CA GLY A 325 -20.44 -14.44 14.19
C GLY A 325 -19.48 -15.22 13.29
N PHE A 326 -18.36 -14.61 12.92
CA PHE A 326 -17.32 -15.22 12.08
C PHE A 326 -15.98 -15.28 12.81
N ILE A 327 -15.29 -16.41 12.67
CA ILE A 327 -13.92 -16.59 13.17
C ILE A 327 -12.97 -16.80 11.99
N LYS A 328 -11.95 -15.93 11.92
CA LYS A 328 -10.90 -16.01 10.92
C LYS A 328 -9.82 -17.00 11.36
N ASN A 329 -9.46 -17.93 10.47
CA ASN A 329 -8.31 -18.79 10.69
C ASN A 329 -7.02 -17.98 10.51
N ARG A 330 -6.32 -17.71 11.62
CA ARG A 330 -5.08 -16.91 11.64
C ARG A 330 -3.88 -17.62 11.05
N TYR A 331 -3.93 -18.93 10.89
CA TYR A 331 -2.84 -19.76 10.37
C TYR A 331 -2.88 -19.94 8.85
N ILE A 332 -3.98 -19.57 8.20
CA ILE A 332 -4.14 -19.58 6.76
C ILE A 332 -3.89 -18.15 6.25
N GLY A 333 -2.75 -17.93 5.61
CA GLY A 333 -2.40 -16.67 4.95
C GLY A 333 -3.34 -16.36 3.77
N ARG A 334 -3.16 -15.18 3.15
CA ARG A 334 -3.81 -14.91 1.86
C ARG A 334 -3.28 -15.93 0.87
N THR A 335 -4.14 -16.80 0.36
CA THR A 335 -3.81 -17.65 -0.78
C THR A 335 -3.61 -16.74 -1.98
N PHE A 336 -2.46 -16.87 -2.66
CA PHE A 336 -2.25 -16.29 -3.98
C PHE A 336 -3.48 -16.56 -4.84
N ILE A 337 -3.79 -15.63 -5.75
CA ILE A 337 -4.94 -15.69 -6.65
C ILE A 337 -4.91 -17.04 -7.40
N MET A 338 -5.67 -18.01 -6.91
CA MET A 338 -5.84 -19.29 -7.59
C MET A 338 -6.75 -19.08 -8.80
N PRO A 339 -6.41 -19.59 -9.98
CA PRO A 339 -7.30 -19.59 -11.13
C PRO A 339 -8.48 -20.53 -10.85
N GLY A 340 -9.73 -20.04 -10.96
CA GLY A 340 -10.95 -20.81 -10.83
C GLY A 340 -11.94 -20.27 -9.79
N GLN A 341 -13.23 -20.24 -10.13
CA GLN A 341 -14.28 -19.76 -9.22
C GLN A 341 -14.51 -20.73 -8.04
N ASP A 342 -14.41 -22.03 -8.27
CA ASP A 342 -14.67 -23.03 -7.23
C ASP A 342 -13.54 -23.12 -6.19
N GLU A 343 -12.29 -22.85 -6.60
CA GLU A 343 -11.17 -22.76 -5.68
C GLU A 343 -11.23 -21.50 -4.81
N ARG A 344 -11.75 -20.38 -5.33
CA ARG A 344 -11.98 -19.14 -4.55
C ARG A 344 -13.05 -19.36 -3.48
N LYS A 345 -14.13 -20.11 -3.77
CA LYS A 345 -15.17 -20.46 -2.80
C LYS A 345 -14.62 -21.30 -1.65
N LYS A 346 -13.83 -22.33 -1.96
CA LYS A 346 -13.12 -23.14 -0.96
C LYS A 346 -12.19 -22.29 -0.10
N SER A 347 -11.49 -21.33 -0.70
CA SER A 347 -10.57 -20.41 -0.02
C SER A 347 -11.26 -19.52 1.02
N VAL A 348 -12.46 -18.99 0.76
CA VAL A 348 -13.19 -18.18 1.74
C VAL A 348 -13.61 -19.03 2.94
N ARG A 349 -14.20 -20.21 2.69
CA ARG A 349 -14.63 -21.15 3.75
C ARG A 349 -13.48 -21.71 4.59
N GLN A 350 -12.28 -21.85 4.02
CA GLN A 350 -11.10 -22.25 4.79
C GLN A 350 -10.58 -21.15 5.72
N LYS A 351 -10.75 -19.90 5.31
CA LYS A 351 -10.27 -18.72 6.04
C LYS A 351 -11.24 -18.22 7.08
N LEU A 352 -12.54 -18.40 6.86
CA LEU A 352 -13.61 -17.85 7.67
C LEU A 352 -14.61 -18.94 8.04
N ASN A 353 -14.88 -19.12 9.33
CA ASN A 353 -15.89 -20.05 9.83
C ASN A 353 -17.02 -19.30 10.54
N ALA A 354 -18.28 -19.68 10.26
CA ALA A 354 -19.46 -19.09 10.85
C ALA A 354 -19.93 -19.89 12.09
N MET A 355 -20.33 -19.18 13.14
CA MET A 355 -20.86 -19.76 14.38
C MET A 355 -22.39 -19.75 14.35
N ALA A 356 -23.01 -20.86 14.03
CA ALA A 356 -24.46 -20.99 13.83
C ALA A 356 -25.32 -20.41 14.98
N VAL A 357 -24.85 -20.44 16.22
CA VAL A 357 -25.53 -19.87 17.39
C VAL A 357 -25.81 -18.36 17.24
N GLU A 358 -24.99 -17.65 16.50
CA GLU A 358 -25.14 -16.19 16.28
C GLU A 358 -26.06 -15.86 15.11
N PHE A 359 -26.39 -16.82 14.25
CA PHE A 359 -27.18 -16.60 13.03
C PHE A 359 -28.60 -17.19 13.14
N LYS A 360 -28.75 -18.38 13.73
CA LYS A 360 -29.98 -19.16 13.67
C LYS A 360 -31.22 -18.39 14.15
N GLY A 361 -32.19 -18.19 13.25
CA GLY A 361 -33.49 -17.56 13.51
C GLY A 361 -33.42 -16.04 13.69
N LYS A 362 -32.28 -15.39 13.42
CA LYS A 362 -32.07 -13.95 13.64
C LYS A 362 -32.09 -13.17 12.32
N ASN A 363 -32.48 -11.89 12.42
CA ASN A 363 -32.25 -10.88 11.40
C ASN A 363 -30.85 -10.28 11.66
N VAL A 364 -29.91 -10.56 10.78
CA VAL A 364 -28.49 -10.24 10.98
C VAL A 364 -28.08 -9.07 10.09
N LEU A 365 -27.39 -8.09 10.65
CA LEU A 365 -26.68 -7.05 9.91
C LEU A 365 -25.19 -7.40 9.88
N LEU A 366 -24.69 -7.79 8.71
CA LEU A 366 -23.28 -7.98 8.46
C LEU A 366 -22.63 -6.63 8.13
N VAL A 367 -21.51 -6.30 8.76
CA VAL A 367 -20.79 -5.05 8.49
C VAL A 367 -19.41 -5.39 7.94
N ASP A 368 -19.11 -4.87 6.75
CA ASP A 368 -17.79 -4.99 6.12
C ASP A 368 -17.17 -3.59 5.90
N ASP A 369 -15.86 -3.53 5.67
CA ASP A 369 -15.20 -2.28 5.33
C ASP A 369 -15.62 -1.76 3.95
N SER A 370 -15.73 -2.64 2.96
CA SER A 370 -16.08 -2.30 1.58
C SER A 370 -16.58 -3.50 0.78
N ILE A 371 -17.38 -3.25 -0.26
CA ILE A 371 -17.78 -4.25 -1.25
C ILE A 371 -17.14 -3.88 -2.58
N VAL A 372 -16.20 -4.72 -3.06
CA VAL A 372 -15.46 -4.47 -4.31
C VAL A 372 -16.00 -5.33 -5.45
N ARG A 373 -15.69 -6.62 -5.49
CA ARG A 373 -16.19 -7.56 -6.52
C ARG A 373 -17.51 -8.24 -6.15
N GLY A 374 -17.87 -8.23 -4.88
CA GLY A 374 -19.05 -8.90 -4.36
C GLY A 374 -18.93 -10.43 -4.20
N THR A 375 -17.90 -11.07 -4.73
CA THR A 375 -17.71 -12.53 -4.65
C THR A 375 -17.58 -13.00 -3.20
N THR A 376 -16.73 -12.34 -2.43
CA THR A 376 -16.53 -12.63 -1.00
C THR A 376 -17.81 -12.34 -0.21
N SER A 377 -18.47 -11.21 -0.47
CA SER A 377 -19.70 -10.82 0.20
C SER A 377 -20.82 -11.85 -0.06
N LYS A 378 -20.93 -12.38 -1.29
CA LYS A 378 -21.87 -13.43 -1.65
C LYS A 378 -21.63 -14.72 -0.86
N GLU A 379 -20.39 -15.18 -0.74
CA GLU A 379 -20.05 -16.37 0.04
C GLU A 379 -20.34 -16.17 1.54
N ILE A 380 -20.05 -14.99 2.07
CA ILE A 380 -20.31 -14.64 3.47
C ILE A 380 -21.83 -14.61 3.76
N VAL A 381 -22.63 -14.00 2.88
CA VAL A 381 -24.10 -14.01 2.99
C VAL A 381 -24.62 -15.43 2.93
N GLN A 382 -24.10 -16.26 2.02
CA GLN A 382 -24.51 -17.67 1.93
C GLN A 382 -24.15 -18.45 3.21
N MET A 383 -22.97 -18.22 3.80
CA MET A 383 -22.59 -18.85 5.07
C MET A 383 -23.54 -18.46 6.22
N ALA A 384 -23.97 -17.20 6.27
CA ALA A 384 -24.96 -16.74 7.26
C ALA A 384 -26.31 -17.44 7.07
N ARG A 385 -26.76 -17.59 5.82
CA ARG A 385 -27.98 -18.31 5.49
C ARG A 385 -27.89 -19.82 5.80
N ASP A 386 -26.78 -20.45 5.46
CA ASP A 386 -26.51 -21.88 5.78
C ASP A 386 -26.54 -22.12 7.32
N CYS A 387 -26.16 -21.11 8.12
CA CYS A 387 -26.27 -21.10 9.58
C CYS A 387 -27.69 -20.78 10.10
N GLY A 388 -28.68 -20.61 9.22
CA GLY A 388 -30.10 -20.44 9.58
C GLY A 388 -30.51 -19.02 9.93
N ALA A 389 -29.80 -17.97 9.42
CA ALA A 389 -30.25 -16.58 9.52
C ALA A 389 -31.63 -16.41 8.87
N LYS A 390 -32.55 -15.67 9.52
CA LYS A 390 -33.90 -15.38 9.02
C LYS A 390 -33.83 -14.32 7.91
N LYS A 391 -33.10 -13.23 8.15
CA LYS A 391 -32.76 -12.19 7.17
C LYS A 391 -31.28 -11.88 7.28
N VAL A 392 -30.69 -11.53 6.14
CA VAL A 392 -29.29 -11.12 6.07
C VAL A 392 -29.20 -9.76 5.39
N TYR A 393 -28.94 -8.74 6.18
CA TYR A 393 -28.64 -7.41 5.71
C TYR A 393 -27.12 -7.24 5.62
N PHE A 394 -26.63 -6.44 4.69
CA PHE A 394 -25.21 -6.19 4.50
C PHE A 394 -24.93 -4.69 4.47
N ALA A 395 -24.01 -4.21 5.30
CA ALA A 395 -23.59 -2.82 5.37
C ALA A 395 -22.11 -2.69 5.02
N SER A 396 -21.80 -1.76 4.12
CA SER A 396 -20.45 -1.34 3.77
C SER A 396 -20.13 -0.04 4.48
N ALA A 397 -19.06 -0.03 5.29
CA ALA A 397 -18.59 1.19 5.95
C ALA A 397 -17.98 2.20 4.95
N ALA A 398 -17.70 1.76 3.72
CA ALA A 398 -17.30 2.62 2.61
C ALA A 398 -18.45 2.86 1.61
N PRO A 399 -18.37 3.96 0.82
CA PRO A 399 -19.22 4.16 -0.34
C PRO A 399 -19.08 3.06 -1.40
N PRO A 400 -19.99 2.98 -2.38
CA PRO A 400 -19.87 2.03 -3.49
C PRO A 400 -18.58 2.27 -4.29
N VAL A 401 -17.74 1.25 -4.43
CA VAL A 401 -16.53 1.28 -5.26
C VAL A 401 -16.94 1.12 -6.72
N ARG A 402 -16.85 2.17 -7.50
CA ARG A 402 -17.38 2.24 -8.88
C ARG A 402 -16.32 2.41 -9.96
N PHE A 403 -15.11 2.86 -9.57
CA PHE A 403 -14.05 3.20 -10.50
C PHE A 403 -12.74 2.49 -10.12
N PRO A 404 -11.88 2.13 -11.09
CA PRO A 404 -10.57 1.57 -10.81
C PRO A 404 -9.68 2.63 -10.14
N ASN A 405 -8.75 2.19 -9.28
CA ASN A 405 -7.68 3.05 -8.77
C ASN A 405 -6.45 2.91 -9.68
N VAL A 406 -5.77 4.04 -9.93
CA VAL A 406 -4.54 4.11 -10.75
C VAL A 406 -3.32 4.55 -9.95
N TYR A 407 -3.45 4.70 -8.63
CA TYR A 407 -2.42 5.24 -7.74
C TYR A 407 -1.80 4.19 -6.80
N GLY A 408 -1.79 2.92 -7.22
CA GLY A 408 -1.10 1.85 -6.50
C GLY A 408 -1.99 0.96 -5.64
N ILE A 409 -3.33 1.03 -5.77
CA ILE A 409 -4.24 0.01 -5.26
C ILE A 409 -4.58 -0.94 -6.41
N ASP A 410 -4.43 -2.25 -6.18
CA ASP A 410 -4.91 -3.25 -7.13
C ASP A 410 -6.45 -3.34 -7.05
N MET A 411 -7.10 -2.38 -7.68
CA MET A 411 -8.54 -2.41 -7.92
C MET A 411 -8.83 -3.24 -9.16
N PRO A 412 -9.94 -4.03 -9.16
CA PRO A 412 -10.39 -4.73 -10.35
C PRO A 412 -10.74 -3.77 -11.48
N THR A 413 -10.86 -4.32 -12.69
CA THR A 413 -11.35 -3.56 -13.84
C THR A 413 -12.78 -3.08 -13.58
N ARG A 414 -13.21 -2.03 -14.27
CA ARG A 414 -14.57 -1.47 -14.09
C ARG A 414 -15.66 -2.53 -14.23
N THR A 415 -15.49 -3.48 -15.14
CA THR A 415 -16.45 -4.58 -15.37
C THR A 415 -16.51 -5.60 -14.23
N GLU A 416 -15.46 -5.72 -13.42
CA GLU A 416 -15.40 -6.61 -12.26
C GLU A 416 -15.90 -5.95 -10.95
N LEU A 417 -16.08 -4.62 -10.93
CA LEU A 417 -16.61 -3.89 -9.78
C LEU A 417 -18.12 -4.10 -9.70
N ILE A 418 -18.61 -4.65 -8.57
CA ILE A 418 -20.04 -4.98 -8.43
C ILE A 418 -20.93 -3.74 -8.46
N ALA A 419 -20.44 -2.58 -8.01
CA ALA A 419 -21.21 -1.35 -7.94
C ALA A 419 -21.22 -0.54 -9.25
N THR A 420 -20.49 -0.97 -10.28
CA THR A 420 -20.54 -0.36 -11.60
C THR A 420 -21.94 -0.57 -12.20
N ASP A 421 -22.59 0.53 -12.54
CA ASP A 421 -23.91 0.55 -13.18
C ASP A 421 -25.04 -0.19 -12.40
N ARG A 422 -24.83 -0.43 -11.07
CA ARG A 422 -25.84 -1.06 -10.18
C ARG A 422 -26.17 -0.16 -8.99
N ASN A 423 -27.44 -0.17 -8.61
CA ASN A 423 -27.90 0.41 -7.36
C ASN A 423 -27.82 -0.60 -6.20
N ALA A 424 -28.06 -0.14 -4.97
CA ALA A 424 -27.95 -0.97 -3.78
C ALA A 424 -28.88 -2.21 -3.79
N ALA A 425 -30.09 -2.10 -4.37
CA ALA A 425 -31.05 -3.21 -4.47
C ALA A 425 -30.53 -4.30 -5.43
N GLN A 426 -30.00 -3.90 -6.59
CA GLN A 426 -29.40 -4.84 -7.55
C GLN A 426 -28.13 -5.51 -7.00
N ILE A 427 -27.35 -4.79 -6.17
CA ILE A 427 -26.20 -5.37 -5.49
C ILE A 427 -26.65 -6.35 -4.42
N ALA A 428 -27.70 -6.03 -3.64
CA ALA A 428 -28.28 -6.94 -2.67
C ALA A 428 -28.71 -8.27 -3.31
N GLU A 429 -29.44 -8.20 -4.43
CA GLU A 429 -29.82 -9.37 -5.22
C GLU A 429 -28.58 -10.17 -5.69
N ALA A 430 -27.57 -9.50 -6.22
CA ALA A 430 -26.36 -10.13 -6.75
C ALA A 430 -25.56 -10.90 -5.68
N ILE A 431 -25.50 -10.39 -4.43
CA ILE A 431 -24.81 -11.05 -3.32
C ILE A 431 -25.72 -11.95 -2.49
N GLY A 432 -27.04 -11.95 -2.76
CA GLY A 432 -28.02 -12.78 -2.05
C GLY A 432 -28.45 -12.22 -0.69
N ALA A 433 -28.23 -10.94 -0.41
CA ALA A 433 -28.67 -10.25 0.80
C ALA A 433 -30.11 -9.74 0.67
N ASP A 434 -30.82 -9.55 1.80
CA ASP A 434 -32.15 -8.96 1.80
C ASP A 434 -32.09 -7.45 1.52
N MET A 435 -31.07 -6.76 2.00
CA MET A 435 -30.77 -5.34 1.72
C MET A 435 -29.27 -5.08 1.82
N VAL A 436 -28.80 -4.04 1.10
CA VAL A 436 -27.44 -3.52 1.21
C VAL A 436 -27.47 -2.04 1.56
N PHE A 437 -26.66 -1.66 2.54
CA PHE A 437 -26.46 -0.27 2.97
C PHE A 437 -25.03 0.14 2.65
N TYR A 438 -24.87 1.35 2.12
CA TYR A 438 -23.57 1.94 1.85
C TYR A 438 -23.40 3.24 2.64
N GLN A 439 -22.17 3.50 3.06
CA GLN A 439 -21.78 4.82 3.54
C GLN A 439 -21.90 5.86 2.41
N GLU A 440 -22.09 7.11 2.76
CA GLU A 440 -22.05 8.25 1.84
C GLU A 440 -20.62 8.81 1.77
N LEU A 441 -20.19 9.26 0.58
CA LEU A 441 -18.83 9.76 0.38
C LEU A 441 -18.58 11.03 1.22
N ASP A 442 -19.53 11.94 1.25
CA ASP A 442 -19.41 13.18 2.02
C ASP A 442 -19.31 12.90 3.53
N ALA A 443 -20.11 11.94 4.04
CA ALA A 443 -20.04 11.53 5.42
C ALA A 443 -18.68 10.88 5.76
N LEU A 444 -18.13 10.01 4.89
CA LEU A 444 -16.81 9.45 5.04
C LEU A 444 -15.71 10.53 5.09
N ILE A 445 -15.79 11.52 4.20
CA ILE A 445 -14.86 12.66 4.16
C ILE A 445 -14.95 13.47 5.47
N ASP A 446 -16.15 13.72 5.95
CA ASP A 446 -16.37 14.47 7.18
C ASP A 446 -15.92 13.70 8.43
N ASP A 447 -16.07 12.36 8.46
CA ASP A 447 -15.55 11.49 9.51
C ASP A 447 -14.03 11.58 9.63
N ILE A 448 -13.30 11.63 8.49
CA ILE A 448 -11.85 11.78 8.48
C ILE A 448 -11.44 13.20 8.87
N ARG A 449 -12.12 14.22 8.33
CA ARG A 449 -11.87 15.64 8.67
C ARG A 449 -12.10 15.96 10.13
N ALA A 450 -13.02 15.26 10.77
CA ALA A 450 -13.24 15.43 12.22
C ALA A 450 -12.00 15.04 13.04
N CYS A 451 -11.16 14.12 12.54
CA CYS A 451 -9.89 13.78 13.17
C CYS A 451 -8.77 14.79 12.83
N ASN A 452 -8.75 15.33 11.60
CA ASN A 452 -7.80 16.37 11.19
C ASN A 452 -8.43 17.37 10.19
N PRO A 453 -8.90 18.52 10.67
CA PRO A 453 -9.58 19.53 9.83
C PRO A 453 -8.66 20.22 8.81
N ASN A 454 -7.36 20.03 8.88
CA ASN A 454 -6.41 20.59 7.92
C ASN A 454 -6.43 19.85 6.58
N ILE A 455 -6.93 18.62 6.52
CA ILE A 455 -7.06 17.86 5.27
C ILE A 455 -8.32 18.32 4.55
N LYS A 456 -8.12 19.05 3.45
CA LYS A 456 -9.24 19.64 2.68
C LYS A 456 -9.78 18.70 1.61
N ASN A 457 -8.92 17.91 0.98
CA ASN A 457 -9.26 17.04 -0.12
C ASN A 457 -8.65 15.64 0.06
N PHE A 458 -9.16 14.67 -0.68
CA PHE A 458 -8.70 13.29 -0.67
C PHE A 458 -8.61 12.73 -2.10
N ASP A 459 -7.72 11.78 -2.34
CA ASP A 459 -7.91 10.87 -3.47
C ASP A 459 -9.07 9.92 -3.12
N ALA A 460 -10.24 10.21 -3.66
CA ALA A 460 -11.44 9.39 -3.57
C ALA A 460 -11.82 8.76 -4.92
N SER A 461 -10.88 8.70 -5.85
CA SER A 461 -11.10 8.32 -7.26
C SER A 461 -11.81 6.98 -7.45
N CYS A 462 -11.63 6.02 -6.53
CA CYS A 462 -12.34 4.74 -6.58
C CYS A 462 -13.86 4.85 -6.32
N PHE A 463 -14.32 5.95 -5.72
CA PHE A 463 -15.74 6.22 -5.42
C PHE A 463 -16.36 7.18 -6.43
N ASP A 464 -15.69 8.30 -6.74
CA ASP A 464 -16.24 9.41 -7.54
C ASP A 464 -15.68 9.51 -8.97
N GLY A 465 -14.62 8.75 -9.30
CA GLY A 465 -13.98 8.77 -10.61
C GLY A 465 -13.15 10.01 -10.91
N LYS A 466 -12.86 10.85 -9.90
CA LYS A 466 -12.04 12.05 -10.06
C LYS A 466 -10.60 11.74 -9.73
N TYR A 467 -9.75 11.74 -10.74
CA TYR A 467 -8.33 11.47 -10.59
C TYR A 467 -7.56 12.79 -10.42
N ILE A 468 -6.77 12.91 -9.35
CA ILE A 468 -6.11 14.18 -8.96
C ILE A 468 -4.69 14.34 -9.50
N ALA A 469 -4.02 13.26 -9.88
CA ALA A 469 -2.65 13.29 -10.37
C ALA A 469 -2.56 12.68 -11.76
N GLY A 470 -1.96 13.43 -12.70
CA GLY A 470 -1.80 13.01 -14.09
C GLY A 470 -3.08 13.19 -14.93
N ASP A 471 -2.91 13.08 -16.23
CA ASP A 471 -4.00 13.20 -17.19
C ASP A 471 -4.67 11.83 -17.39
N VAL A 472 -5.46 11.38 -16.41
CA VAL A 472 -6.17 10.10 -16.45
C VAL A 472 -7.43 10.26 -17.30
N THR A 473 -7.34 9.87 -18.58
CA THR A 473 -8.44 9.93 -19.53
C THR A 473 -9.22 8.61 -19.60
N PRO A 474 -10.44 8.59 -20.16
CA PRO A 474 -11.16 7.34 -20.43
C PRO A 474 -10.36 6.35 -21.29
N GLU A 475 -9.57 6.86 -22.26
CA GLU A 475 -8.71 6.05 -23.13
C GLU A 475 -7.57 5.39 -22.33
N TYR A 476 -6.97 6.12 -21.38
CA TYR A 476 -5.97 5.57 -20.47
C TYR A 476 -6.54 4.44 -19.61
N LEU A 477 -7.75 4.62 -19.06
CA LEU A 477 -8.43 3.59 -18.28
C LEU A 477 -8.76 2.35 -19.13
N ALA A 478 -9.21 2.55 -20.37
CA ALA A 478 -9.49 1.46 -21.32
C ALA A 478 -8.21 0.67 -21.65
N ALA A 479 -7.09 1.36 -21.90
CA ALA A 479 -5.80 0.72 -22.16
C ALA A 479 -5.29 -0.14 -20.98
N ILE A 480 -5.47 0.34 -19.74
CA ILE A 480 -5.16 -0.45 -18.53
C ILE A 480 -6.06 -1.70 -18.45
N GLU A 481 -7.35 -1.57 -18.77
CA GLU A 481 -8.26 -2.72 -18.74
C GLU A 481 -7.86 -3.78 -19.77
N GLU A 482 -7.44 -3.38 -20.96
CA GLU A 482 -6.99 -4.28 -22.02
C GLU A 482 -5.69 -4.99 -21.62
N SER A 483 -4.69 -4.26 -21.14
CA SER A 483 -3.41 -4.82 -20.69
C SER A 483 -3.57 -5.83 -19.53
N ARG A 484 -4.54 -5.62 -18.63
CA ARG A 484 -4.87 -6.54 -17.54
C ARG A 484 -5.58 -7.82 -18.04
N LYS A 485 -6.34 -7.75 -19.12
CA LYS A 485 -6.96 -8.93 -19.77
C LYS A 485 -5.90 -9.80 -20.42
N ASP A 486 -4.96 -9.19 -21.16
CA ASP A 486 -3.86 -9.89 -21.82
C ASP A 486 -2.89 -10.54 -20.84
N GLY A 487 -2.58 -9.86 -19.73
CA GLY A 487 -1.74 -10.39 -18.65
C GLY A 487 -2.36 -11.62 -17.96
N LYS A 488 -3.70 -11.68 -17.84
CA LYS A 488 -4.40 -12.86 -17.31
C LYS A 488 -4.36 -14.05 -18.27
N THR A 489 -4.42 -13.81 -19.57
CA THR A 489 -4.36 -14.85 -20.60
C THR A 489 -2.96 -15.48 -20.69
N ARG A 490 -1.90 -14.65 -20.66
CA ARG A 490 -0.49 -15.13 -20.64
C ARG A 490 -0.10 -15.81 -19.33
N GLY A 491 -0.65 -15.39 -18.19
CA GLY A 491 -0.39 -16.01 -16.88
C GLY A 491 -0.98 -17.42 -16.77
N SER A 492 -2.06 -17.75 -17.49
CA SER A 492 -2.64 -19.10 -17.54
C SER A 492 -1.82 -20.07 -18.40
N GLU A 493 -1.11 -19.58 -19.41
CA GLU A 493 -0.22 -20.39 -20.29
C GLU A 493 1.15 -20.63 -19.65
N ALA A 494 1.65 -19.70 -18.81
CA ALA A 494 2.95 -19.83 -18.14
C ALA A 494 2.93 -20.72 -16.88
N ALA A 495 1.76 -21.07 -16.36
CA ALA A 495 1.62 -21.94 -15.18
C ALA A 495 1.90 -23.42 -15.46
N GLU A 496 2.00 -23.83 -16.74
CA GLU A 496 2.31 -25.22 -17.13
C GLU A 496 3.80 -25.51 -17.34
N GLY A 497 4.70 -24.52 -17.19
CA GLY A 497 6.14 -24.64 -17.43
C GLY A 497 6.99 -24.13 -16.26
N GLY A 498 6.83 -24.68 -15.06
CA GLY A 498 7.58 -24.25 -13.88
C GLY A 498 8.97 -24.89 -13.79
N ALA A 499 10.04 -24.10 -13.93
CA ALA A 499 11.36 -24.43 -13.43
C ALA A 499 11.75 -23.42 -12.33
N ASP A 500 12.13 -23.98 -11.19
CA ASP A 500 12.64 -23.31 -10.00
C ASP A 500 13.88 -22.46 -10.34
N GLN A 501 13.75 -21.13 -10.34
CA GLN A 501 14.89 -20.21 -10.41
C GLN A 501 15.16 -19.68 -9.01
N GLY A 502 16.27 -20.15 -8.43
CA GLY A 502 16.72 -19.87 -7.08
C GLY A 502 16.87 -18.38 -6.76
N ALA A 503 16.87 -18.10 -5.46
CA ALA A 503 17.11 -16.78 -4.88
C ALA A 503 18.40 -16.16 -5.44
N THR A 504 18.31 -14.92 -5.91
CA THR A 504 19.46 -14.17 -6.42
C THR A 504 19.98 -13.25 -5.32
N SER A 505 21.11 -13.59 -4.71
CA SER A 505 21.88 -12.68 -3.87
C SER A 505 22.95 -12.01 -4.74
N TYR A 506 23.01 -10.70 -4.74
CA TYR A 506 24.04 -9.94 -5.43
C TYR A 506 24.87 -9.18 -4.40
N GLN A 507 26.15 -9.44 -4.38
CA GLN A 507 27.12 -8.55 -3.75
C GLN A 507 27.58 -7.58 -4.84
N LEU A 508 27.19 -6.32 -4.70
CA LEU A 508 27.49 -5.27 -5.68
C LEU A 508 28.72 -4.50 -5.18
N ASP A 509 29.88 -4.95 -5.60
CA ASP A 509 31.13 -4.22 -5.36
C ASP A 509 31.26 -3.08 -6.39
N LEU A 510 31.07 -1.86 -5.93
CA LEU A 510 31.32 -0.66 -6.73
C LEU A 510 32.83 -0.37 -6.71
N GLY A 511 33.61 -1.19 -7.42
CA GLY A 511 35.04 -1.03 -7.56
C GLY A 511 35.46 0.34 -8.11
N LEU A 512 35.42 1.36 -7.27
CA LEU A 512 36.09 2.62 -7.50
C LEU A 512 37.49 2.51 -6.86
N SER A 513 38.43 1.96 -7.62
CA SER A 513 39.83 2.11 -7.31
C SER A 513 40.15 3.59 -7.13
N THR A 514 40.76 3.92 -6.01
CA THR A 514 41.36 5.18 -5.64
C THR A 514 42.05 5.87 -6.83
N ILE A 515 41.46 6.95 -7.33
CA ILE A 515 42.24 7.96 -8.04
C ILE A 515 42.75 8.88 -6.93
N ASN A 516 43.97 8.55 -6.44
CA ASN A 516 44.83 9.45 -5.74
C ASN A 516 45.47 10.38 -6.78
N SER A 517 45.18 11.65 -6.70
CA SER A 517 46.08 12.80 -6.80
C SER A 517 45.28 14.10 -6.69
#